data_8a91c2ca60e520d7518728ab180a0239
#
_entry.id   8a91c2ca60e520d7518728ab180a0239
#
_cell.length_a   1.000
_cell.length_b   1.000
_cell.length_c   1.000
_cell.angle_alpha   90.00
_cell.angle_beta   90.00
_cell.angle_gamma   90.00
#
_symmetry.space_group_name_H-M   'P 1'
#
loop_
_entity.id
_entity.type
_entity.pdbx_description
1 polymer ?
#
loop_
_entity_poly.entity_id
_entity_poly.type
_entity_poly.pdbx_seq_one_letter_code
_entity_poly.pdbx_strand_id
1 'polypeptide(L)'
;MTWITNRFFSWCEIGIKTMILLLLLMDAGAVRAQRNELVMATTFSPGATAWIIQRWQTEPESVMVRTLNRTSASLEQLLDTANVENVDLILTSSPMLLQHLQEHQKLAPFDDAPAESQNLVPESIRATSVAVAISGFGLLINRPALSVKHLPAPADWDDLALPIYQDALLMSSPSRSDTNHLMVESLLQQKGWVKGWETLLTSAGNLVTISSRSFGVADKIKSGLGVAGPVIDNYANLLLNDPHLSFTYFPQSAVSPTYVAILKKSPHADAARRFIHYLLSPKGQRILADANTGKYPVTPLAADNPRATQQQLLMNQPPLNYHLILKRQPLVQRLFDTAISFRLAQLKDAWRALHSTEARLKKPLPEIRALLTQVPVAAASSEDPVWLAQFDNKSFAEQQMMEWQLWFLNNQRLAIKKLEELK
;
A
#
# COMPACT_ATOMS: atom_id res chain seq x y z
N MET A 1 80.34 -6.41 14.96
CA MET A 1 79.12 -5.62 15.06
C MET A 1 78.14 -5.84 13.89
N THR A 2 78.37 -6.80 13.05
CA THR A 2 77.57 -7.05 11.81
C THR A 2 76.55 -8.19 11.89
N TRP A 3 76.47 -8.94 13.01
CA TRP A 3 75.59 -10.12 13.14
C TRP A 3 74.26 -9.86 13.82
N ILE A 4 74.10 -8.73 14.52
CA ILE A 4 72.83 -8.37 15.25
C ILE A 4 71.88 -7.63 14.35
N THR A 5 72.34 -6.87 13.38
CA THR A 5 71.51 -6.11 12.44
C THR A 5 70.70 -6.98 11.45
N ASN A 6 71.23 -8.10 11.01
CA ASN A 6 70.56 -8.99 10.02
C ASN A 6 69.37 -9.80 10.61
N ARG A 7 69.38 -10.07 11.92
CA ARG A 7 68.26 -10.77 12.57
C ARG A 7 67.07 -9.84 12.84
N PHE A 8 67.31 -8.57 13.15
CA PHE A 8 66.25 -7.59 13.37
C PHE A 8 65.47 -7.26 12.09
N PHE A 9 66.15 -7.18 10.93
CA PHE A 9 65.49 -6.95 9.64
C PHE A 9 64.63 -8.15 9.21
N SER A 10 65.05 -9.37 9.46
CA SER A 10 64.28 -10.58 9.13
C SER A 10 62.98 -10.70 9.95
N TRP A 11 63.01 -10.32 11.23
CA TRP A 11 61.80 -10.34 12.07
C TRP A 11 60.81 -9.23 11.74
N CYS A 12 61.26 -8.05 11.31
CA CYS A 12 60.39 -6.98 10.82
C CYS A 12 59.71 -7.38 9.49
N GLU A 13 60.39 -7.99 8.55
CA GLU A 13 59.82 -8.46 7.28
C GLU A 13 58.75 -9.56 7.51
N ILE A 14 59.00 -10.51 8.40
CA ILE A 14 58.01 -11.55 8.75
C ILE A 14 56.79 -10.93 9.43
N GLY A 15 56.99 -9.99 10.36
CA GLY A 15 55.89 -9.27 11.02
C GLY A 15 55.00 -8.46 10.05
N ILE A 16 55.62 -7.76 9.10
CA ILE A 16 54.92 -6.98 8.07
C ILE A 16 54.13 -7.89 7.12
N LYS A 17 54.74 -8.99 6.65
CA LYS A 17 54.07 -9.97 5.78
C LYS A 17 52.92 -10.67 6.48
N THR A 18 53.05 -10.99 7.77
CA THR A 18 51.96 -11.60 8.56
C THR A 18 50.84 -10.60 8.81
N MET A 19 51.14 -9.33 9.04
CA MET A 19 50.13 -8.27 9.23
C MET A 19 49.35 -7.96 7.93
N ILE A 20 50.08 -7.95 6.78
CA ILE A 20 49.45 -7.79 5.47
C ILE A 20 48.53 -8.99 5.14
N LEU A 21 48.97 -10.21 5.47
CA LEU A 21 48.18 -11.42 5.27
C LEU A 21 46.92 -11.42 6.17
N LEU A 22 47.02 -10.95 7.41
CA LEU A 22 45.88 -10.80 8.33
C LEU A 22 44.89 -9.70 7.86
N LEU A 23 45.40 -8.58 7.33
CA LEU A 23 44.58 -7.52 6.72
C LEU A 23 43.85 -8.03 5.46
N LEU A 24 44.54 -8.80 4.60
CA LEU A 24 43.92 -9.40 3.41
C LEU A 24 42.90 -10.49 3.77
N LEU A 25 43.08 -11.21 4.88
CA LEU A 25 42.12 -12.18 5.39
C LEU A 25 40.90 -11.49 6.05
N MET A 26 41.09 -10.34 6.69
CA MET A 26 39.99 -9.53 7.21
C MET A 26 39.17 -8.88 6.08
N ASP A 27 39.83 -8.36 5.03
CA ASP A 27 39.14 -7.85 3.85
C ASP A 27 38.36 -8.94 3.10
N ALA A 28 38.96 -10.13 2.95
CA ALA A 28 38.29 -11.27 2.34
C ALA A 28 37.08 -11.76 3.18
N GLY A 29 37.18 -11.67 4.51
CA GLY A 29 36.06 -11.96 5.42
C GLY A 29 34.95 -10.92 5.35
N ALA A 30 35.29 -9.65 5.30
CA ALA A 30 34.32 -8.55 5.17
C ALA A 30 33.62 -8.56 3.80
N VAL A 31 34.37 -8.81 2.72
CA VAL A 31 33.81 -8.96 1.36
C VAL A 31 32.93 -10.21 1.25
N ARG A 32 33.22 -11.27 1.99
CA ARG A 32 32.41 -12.51 2.00
C ARG A 32 31.17 -12.34 2.85
N ALA A 33 31.21 -11.56 3.95
CA ALA A 33 30.04 -11.21 4.75
C ALA A 33 29.08 -10.31 3.96
N GLN A 34 29.57 -9.37 3.16
CA GLN A 34 28.78 -8.52 2.29
C GLN A 34 28.15 -9.30 1.12
N ARG A 35 28.69 -10.48 0.76
CA ARG A 35 28.17 -11.37 -0.30
C ARG A 35 27.00 -12.27 0.14
N ASN A 36 26.60 -12.25 1.41
CA ASN A 36 25.60 -13.17 1.95
C ASN A 36 24.36 -12.48 2.52
N GLU A 37 24.11 -11.23 2.18
CA GLU A 37 22.92 -10.50 2.62
C GLU A 37 22.04 -10.17 1.43
N LEU A 38 20.73 -10.50 1.50
CA LEU A 38 19.73 -10.02 0.56
C LEU A 38 19.16 -8.68 1.04
N VAL A 39 19.16 -7.70 0.17
CA VAL A 39 18.49 -6.41 0.41
C VAL A 39 17.11 -6.44 -0.22
N MET A 40 16.09 -6.51 0.61
CA MET A 40 14.69 -6.52 0.20
C MET A 40 14.07 -5.13 0.36
N ALA A 41 13.79 -4.45 -0.75
CA ALA A 41 12.97 -3.25 -0.74
C ALA A 41 11.49 -3.62 -0.54
N THR A 42 10.79 -2.88 0.34
CA THR A 42 9.40 -3.20 0.63
C THR A 42 8.57 -1.97 0.99
N THR A 43 7.30 -1.99 0.60
CA THR A 43 6.31 -1.01 1.02
C THR A 43 5.59 -1.41 2.32
N PHE A 44 5.79 -2.63 2.82
CA PHE A 44 5.19 -3.12 4.05
C PHE A 44 5.93 -2.60 5.30
N SER A 45 5.20 -2.52 6.43
CA SER A 45 5.84 -2.20 7.71
C SER A 45 6.83 -3.30 8.14
N PRO A 46 7.85 -2.97 8.94
CA PRO A 46 8.80 -3.97 9.43
C PRO A 46 8.13 -5.17 10.14
N GLY A 47 7.07 -4.92 10.92
CA GLY A 47 6.32 -5.97 11.61
C GLY A 47 5.64 -6.95 10.65
N ALA A 48 5.15 -6.46 9.50
CA ALA A 48 4.47 -7.29 8.51
C ALA A 48 5.41 -8.24 7.74
N THR A 49 6.71 -8.00 7.76
CA THR A 49 7.72 -8.84 7.08
C THR A 49 8.57 -9.65 8.05
N ALA A 50 8.63 -9.25 9.31
CA ALA A 50 9.53 -9.84 10.30
C ALA A 50 9.32 -11.36 10.46
N TRP A 51 8.07 -11.80 10.53
CA TRP A 51 7.73 -13.22 10.71
C TRP A 51 8.23 -14.09 9.55
N ILE A 52 8.03 -13.63 8.32
CA ILE A 52 8.46 -14.34 7.11
C ILE A 52 9.99 -14.44 7.08
N ILE A 53 10.68 -13.32 7.36
CA ILE A 53 12.15 -13.26 7.36
C ILE A 53 12.73 -14.17 8.44
N GLN A 54 12.19 -14.14 9.66
CA GLN A 54 12.65 -15.01 10.76
C GLN A 54 12.52 -16.49 10.39
N ARG A 55 11.43 -16.89 9.73
CA ARG A 55 11.22 -18.28 9.29
C ARG A 55 12.14 -18.66 8.13
N TRP A 56 12.36 -17.76 7.18
CA TRP A 56 13.36 -17.96 6.13
C TRP A 56 14.74 -18.21 6.72
N GLN A 57 15.18 -17.43 7.69
CA GLN A 57 16.49 -17.52 8.32
C GLN A 57 16.72 -18.84 9.07
N THR A 58 15.71 -19.66 9.30
CA THR A 58 15.86 -21.02 9.84
C THR A 58 16.13 -22.08 8.76
N GLU A 59 16.05 -21.73 7.48
CA GLU A 59 16.31 -22.67 6.39
C GLU A 59 17.83 -22.87 6.18
N PRO A 60 18.27 -24.11 5.82
CA PRO A 60 19.71 -24.42 5.65
C PRO A 60 20.41 -23.55 4.59
N GLU A 61 19.70 -23.20 3.53
CA GLU A 61 20.22 -22.39 2.42
C GLU A 61 19.88 -20.90 2.54
N SER A 62 19.41 -20.48 3.69
CA SER A 62 19.02 -19.10 3.93
C SER A 62 20.25 -18.18 3.95
N VAL A 63 20.00 -16.96 3.56
CA VAL A 63 20.89 -15.82 3.75
C VAL A 63 20.19 -14.77 4.58
N MET A 64 20.93 -13.90 5.25
CA MET A 64 20.36 -12.77 5.96
C MET A 64 19.54 -11.90 5.00
N VAL A 65 18.42 -11.38 5.49
CA VAL A 65 17.58 -10.44 4.73
C VAL A 65 17.53 -9.12 5.47
N ARG A 66 18.05 -8.07 4.86
CA ARG A 66 17.90 -6.69 5.30
C ARG A 66 16.75 -6.03 4.57
N THR A 67 15.84 -5.40 5.29
CA THR A 67 14.69 -4.69 4.71
C THR A 67 14.96 -3.21 4.54
N LEU A 68 14.60 -2.69 3.37
CA LEU A 68 14.54 -1.26 3.06
C LEU A 68 13.07 -0.85 2.93
N ASN A 69 12.49 -0.35 4.01
CA ASN A 69 11.10 0.09 4.02
C ASN A 69 10.95 1.53 3.53
N ARG A 70 10.20 1.74 2.45
CA ARG A 70 9.89 3.04 1.84
C ARG A 70 8.48 3.06 1.27
N THR A 71 7.97 4.24 0.91
CA THR A 71 6.79 4.37 0.06
C THR A 71 7.13 3.98 -1.38
N SER A 72 6.13 3.63 -2.20
CA SER A 72 6.36 3.29 -3.61
C SER A 72 7.06 4.43 -4.36
N ALA A 73 6.58 5.65 -4.24
CA ALA A 73 7.20 6.81 -4.88
C ALA A 73 8.67 7.02 -4.43
N SER A 74 8.98 6.75 -3.15
CA SER A 74 10.38 6.82 -2.67
C SER A 74 11.22 5.65 -3.18
N LEU A 75 10.64 4.48 -3.42
CA LEU A 75 11.33 3.35 -4.06
C LEU A 75 11.57 3.60 -5.54
N GLU A 76 10.61 4.15 -6.26
CA GLU A 76 10.77 4.56 -7.65
C GLU A 76 11.94 5.53 -7.79
N GLN A 77 11.92 6.63 -7.04
CA GLN A 77 12.99 7.62 -7.05
C GLN A 77 14.35 7.01 -6.67
N LEU A 78 14.38 6.15 -5.66
CA LEU A 78 15.59 5.48 -5.21
C LEU A 78 16.16 4.57 -6.30
N LEU A 79 15.34 3.75 -6.92
CA LEU A 79 15.74 2.76 -7.91
C LEU A 79 16.03 3.37 -9.29
N ASP A 80 15.56 4.58 -9.56
CA ASP A 80 15.89 5.32 -10.78
C ASP A 80 17.24 6.01 -10.70
N THR A 81 17.73 6.33 -9.50
CA THR A 81 19.06 6.94 -9.32
C THR A 81 20.18 5.88 -9.41
N ALA A 82 21.23 6.18 -10.17
CA ALA A 82 22.28 5.21 -10.56
C ALA A 82 23.20 4.71 -9.43
N ASN A 83 23.18 5.33 -8.25
CA ASN A 83 24.19 5.14 -7.19
C ASN A 83 23.63 4.65 -5.86
N VAL A 84 22.51 3.96 -5.83
CA VAL A 84 21.86 3.61 -4.58
C VAL A 84 21.91 2.10 -4.33
N GLU A 85 21.99 1.79 -3.04
CA GLU A 85 22.03 0.48 -2.39
C GLU A 85 21.67 -0.70 -3.30
N ASN A 86 22.51 -1.72 -3.29
CA ASN A 86 22.28 -2.97 -4.02
C ASN A 86 20.99 -3.64 -3.52
N VAL A 87 19.85 -3.22 -4.06
CA VAL A 87 18.57 -3.88 -3.82
C VAL A 87 18.50 -5.13 -4.69
N ASP A 88 18.22 -6.27 -4.07
CA ASP A 88 18.16 -7.56 -4.74
C ASP A 88 16.75 -7.91 -5.19
N LEU A 89 15.76 -7.65 -4.33
CA LEU A 89 14.37 -7.95 -4.63
C LEU A 89 13.42 -6.92 -4.03
N ILE A 90 12.21 -6.90 -4.56
CA ILE A 90 11.11 -6.05 -4.09
C ILE A 90 9.97 -6.93 -3.62
N LEU A 91 9.42 -6.64 -2.44
CA LEU A 91 8.21 -7.22 -1.89
C LEU A 91 7.17 -6.11 -1.71
N THR A 92 6.10 -6.14 -2.50
CA THR A 92 5.10 -5.06 -2.52
C THR A 92 3.71 -5.55 -2.90
N SER A 93 2.66 -4.79 -2.56
CA SER A 93 1.31 -4.95 -3.12
C SER A 93 1.00 -3.92 -4.22
N SER A 94 2.00 -3.17 -4.68
CA SER A 94 1.85 -2.16 -5.72
C SER A 94 2.18 -2.72 -7.11
N PRO A 95 1.20 -3.02 -7.96
CA PRO A 95 1.47 -3.34 -9.36
C PRO A 95 2.00 -2.11 -10.13
N MET A 96 1.66 -0.88 -9.68
CA MET A 96 2.13 0.36 -10.28
C MET A 96 3.65 0.51 -10.16
N LEU A 97 4.21 0.28 -8.95
CA LEU A 97 5.66 0.27 -8.76
C LEU A 97 6.35 -0.76 -9.65
N LEU A 98 5.80 -1.96 -9.76
CA LEU A 98 6.38 -3.00 -10.61
C LEU A 98 6.25 -2.69 -12.10
N GLN A 99 5.15 -2.09 -12.53
CA GLN A 99 4.96 -1.59 -13.89
C GLN A 99 6.02 -0.55 -14.24
N HIS A 100 6.21 0.45 -13.39
CA HIS A 100 7.24 1.48 -13.57
C HIS A 100 8.64 0.85 -13.73
N LEU A 101 8.99 -0.08 -12.85
CA LEU A 101 10.29 -0.76 -12.91
C LEU A 101 10.44 -1.67 -14.12
N GLN A 102 9.36 -2.29 -14.59
CA GLN A 102 9.33 -3.09 -15.81
C GLN A 102 9.56 -2.22 -17.05
N GLU A 103 8.87 -1.10 -17.15
CA GLU A 103 9.02 -0.14 -18.26
C GLU A 103 10.45 0.42 -18.35
N HIS A 104 11.10 0.62 -17.20
CA HIS A 104 12.49 1.05 -17.11
C HIS A 104 13.51 -0.12 -17.14
N GLN A 105 13.06 -1.33 -17.50
CA GLN A 105 13.89 -2.55 -17.62
C GLN A 105 14.75 -2.86 -16.38
N LYS A 106 14.23 -2.56 -15.19
CA LYS A 106 14.91 -2.77 -13.90
C LYS A 106 14.70 -4.16 -13.33
N LEU A 107 13.73 -4.94 -13.81
CA LEU A 107 13.36 -6.24 -13.29
C LEU A 107 13.97 -7.38 -14.10
N ALA A 108 14.34 -8.45 -13.43
CA ALA A 108 14.78 -9.70 -14.04
C ALA A 108 13.58 -10.58 -14.41
N PRO A 109 13.64 -11.39 -15.48
CA PRO A 109 12.61 -12.38 -15.79
C PRO A 109 12.43 -13.41 -14.67
N PHE A 110 11.18 -13.83 -14.46
CA PHE A 110 10.80 -14.89 -13.54
C PHE A 110 9.69 -15.74 -14.17
N ASP A 111 10.00 -16.92 -14.64
CA ASP A 111 9.18 -17.78 -15.51
C ASP A 111 8.78 -19.13 -14.89
N ASP A 112 9.28 -19.46 -13.71
CA ASP A 112 9.06 -20.74 -13.02
C ASP A 112 8.05 -20.64 -11.84
N ALA A 113 7.08 -19.71 -11.93
CA ALA A 113 6.03 -19.57 -10.92
C ALA A 113 4.83 -20.50 -11.17
N PRO A 114 4.20 -21.04 -10.10
CA PRO A 114 2.97 -21.81 -10.20
C PRO A 114 1.82 -21.02 -10.86
N ALA A 115 0.92 -21.74 -11.56
CA ALA A 115 -0.19 -21.12 -12.29
C ALA A 115 -1.11 -20.31 -11.37
N GLU A 116 -1.38 -20.77 -10.15
CA GLU A 116 -2.20 -20.08 -9.15
C GLU A 116 -1.61 -18.72 -8.79
N SER A 117 -0.29 -18.63 -8.71
CA SER A 117 0.43 -17.40 -8.47
C SER A 117 0.39 -16.47 -9.69
N GLN A 118 0.63 -17.02 -10.90
CA GLN A 118 0.66 -16.25 -12.15
C GLN A 118 -0.68 -15.62 -12.51
N ASN A 119 -1.78 -16.32 -12.23
CA ASN A 119 -3.15 -15.84 -12.51
C ASN A 119 -3.51 -14.58 -11.69
N LEU A 120 -2.82 -14.33 -10.59
CA LEU A 120 -2.99 -13.15 -9.74
C LEU A 120 -2.14 -11.95 -10.18
N VAL A 121 -1.24 -12.14 -11.17
CA VAL A 121 -0.33 -11.09 -11.62
C VAL A 121 -0.90 -10.40 -12.85
N PRO A 122 -1.00 -9.05 -12.86
CA PRO A 122 -1.37 -8.29 -14.06
C PRO A 122 -0.49 -8.66 -15.26
N GLU A 123 -1.10 -8.75 -16.43
CA GLU A 123 -0.42 -9.19 -17.66
C GLU A 123 0.86 -8.41 -17.94
N SER A 124 0.84 -7.10 -17.74
CA SER A 124 1.95 -6.19 -18.01
C SER A 124 3.22 -6.46 -17.20
N ILE A 125 3.12 -7.09 -16.03
CA ILE A 125 4.25 -7.38 -15.14
C ILE A 125 4.48 -8.89 -14.93
N ARG A 126 3.70 -9.74 -15.59
CA ARG A 126 3.70 -11.19 -15.38
C ARG A 126 5.04 -11.87 -15.68
N ALA A 127 5.78 -11.35 -16.66
CA ALA A 127 7.07 -11.92 -17.04
C ALA A 127 8.20 -11.71 -16.00
N THR A 128 8.01 -10.80 -15.04
CA THR A 128 9.06 -10.39 -14.09
C THR A 128 8.63 -10.43 -12.63
N SER A 129 7.37 -10.74 -12.36
CA SER A 129 6.80 -10.68 -11.02
C SER A 129 5.98 -11.93 -10.70
N VAL A 130 5.90 -12.27 -9.44
CA VAL A 130 5.13 -13.40 -8.95
C VAL A 130 4.31 -13.01 -7.73
N ALA A 131 3.06 -13.47 -7.64
CA ALA A 131 2.24 -13.29 -6.45
C ALA A 131 2.55 -14.39 -5.43
N VAL A 132 2.82 -14.02 -4.18
CA VAL A 132 3.16 -14.97 -3.11
C VAL A 132 2.10 -15.06 -2.03
N ALA A 133 1.27 -14.03 -1.90
CA ALA A 133 0.17 -13.96 -0.94
C ALA A 133 -0.95 -13.07 -1.48
N ILE A 134 -2.10 -13.11 -0.83
CA ILE A 134 -3.24 -12.23 -1.12
C ILE A 134 -3.75 -11.57 0.15
N SER A 135 -4.44 -10.47 -0.04
CA SER A 135 -5.14 -9.68 0.97
C SER A 135 -6.43 -9.13 0.40
N GLY A 136 -7.31 -8.62 1.26
CA GLY A 136 -8.54 -7.93 0.86
C GLY A 136 -8.73 -6.63 1.64
N PHE A 137 -9.73 -5.85 1.26
CA PHE A 137 -10.05 -4.57 1.87
C PHE A 137 -11.30 -4.65 2.73
N GLY A 138 -11.33 -3.87 3.81
CA GLY A 138 -12.45 -3.82 4.72
C GLY A 138 -12.30 -2.71 5.75
N LEU A 139 -13.12 -2.75 6.77
CA LEU A 139 -13.17 -1.79 7.86
C LEU A 139 -12.56 -2.36 9.12
N LEU A 140 -11.53 -1.71 9.65
CA LEU A 140 -11.08 -1.91 11.02
C LEU A 140 -11.92 -1.04 11.94
N ILE A 141 -12.38 -1.60 13.04
CA ILE A 141 -13.35 -0.99 13.95
C ILE A 141 -12.83 -1.09 15.39
N ASN A 142 -12.88 0.02 16.12
CA ASN A 142 -12.64 0.09 17.55
C ASN A 142 -13.98 0.08 18.28
N ARG A 143 -14.34 -1.06 18.88
CA ARG A 143 -15.65 -1.26 19.54
C ARG A 143 -15.87 -0.35 20.75
N PRO A 144 -14.91 -0.18 21.69
CA PRO A 144 -15.03 0.77 22.78
C PRO A 144 -15.25 2.20 22.31
N ALA A 145 -14.52 2.64 21.26
CA ALA A 145 -14.69 3.98 20.73
C ALA A 145 -16.07 4.19 20.08
N LEU A 146 -16.64 3.18 19.41
CA LEU A 146 -18.03 3.19 18.95
C LEU A 146 -19.01 3.31 20.09
N SER A 147 -18.81 2.49 21.15
CA SER A 147 -19.71 2.48 22.31
C SER A 147 -19.74 3.83 23.02
N VAL A 148 -18.58 4.47 23.23
CA VAL A 148 -18.46 5.81 23.83
C VAL A 148 -19.21 6.87 23.03
N LYS A 149 -19.20 6.75 21.71
CA LYS A 149 -19.91 7.69 20.80
C LYS A 149 -21.34 7.26 20.48
N HIS A 150 -21.82 6.14 21.02
CA HIS A 150 -23.15 5.56 20.73
C HIS A 150 -23.38 5.34 19.23
N LEU A 151 -22.37 4.92 18.48
CA LEU A 151 -22.42 4.69 17.04
C LEU A 151 -22.60 3.21 16.73
N PRO A 152 -23.38 2.84 15.70
CA PRO A 152 -23.40 1.50 15.17
C PRO A 152 -22.06 1.15 14.50
N ALA A 153 -21.78 -0.13 14.32
CA ALA A 153 -20.62 -0.57 13.57
C ALA A 153 -20.91 -0.40 12.05
N PRO A 154 -20.07 0.32 11.29
CA PRO A 154 -20.20 0.41 9.85
C PRO A 154 -19.83 -0.92 9.18
N ALA A 155 -20.53 -1.27 8.09
CA ALA A 155 -20.31 -2.51 7.33
C ALA A 155 -19.73 -2.26 5.93
N ASP A 156 -19.99 -1.11 5.33
CA ASP A 156 -19.54 -0.78 3.98
C ASP A 156 -19.24 0.72 3.78
N TRP A 157 -18.95 1.08 2.51
CA TRP A 157 -18.69 2.45 2.12
C TRP A 157 -19.89 3.39 2.28
N ASP A 158 -21.12 2.89 2.10
CA ASP A 158 -22.32 3.72 2.22
C ASP A 158 -22.57 4.10 3.68
N ASP A 159 -22.27 3.20 4.60
CA ASP A 159 -22.32 3.52 6.04
C ASP A 159 -21.34 4.63 6.41
N LEU A 160 -20.12 4.61 5.83
CA LEU A 160 -19.13 5.66 6.09
C LEU A 160 -19.60 7.05 5.64
N ALA A 161 -20.54 7.13 4.71
CA ALA A 161 -21.13 8.36 4.22
C ALA A 161 -22.28 8.90 5.11
N LEU A 162 -22.71 8.15 6.13
CA LEU A 162 -23.79 8.56 7.02
C LEU A 162 -23.35 9.70 7.96
N PRO A 163 -24.20 10.74 8.15
CA PRO A 163 -23.87 11.89 9.01
C PRO A 163 -23.54 11.55 10.46
N ILE A 164 -24.03 10.41 10.96
CA ILE A 164 -23.79 9.97 12.34
C ILE A 164 -22.29 9.72 12.65
N TYR A 165 -21.47 9.47 11.63
CA TYR A 165 -20.03 9.26 11.79
C TYR A 165 -19.21 10.56 11.71
N GLN A 166 -19.84 11.72 11.77
CA GLN A 166 -19.14 13.00 11.73
C GLN A 166 -17.99 13.04 12.76
N ASP A 167 -16.79 13.41 12.32
CA ASP A 167 -15.56 13.44 13.14
C ASP A 167 -15.24 12.11 13.86
N ALA A 168 -15.52 10.99 13.18
CA ALA A 168 -15.34 9.67 13.76
C ALA A 168 -14.48 8.71 12.91
N LEU A 169 -14.31 8.98 11.62
CA LEU A 169 -13.65 8.07 10.70
C LEU A 169 -12.20 8.45 10.40
N LEU A 170 -11.45 7.48 9.91
CA LEU A 170 -10.07 7.63 9.46
C LEU A 170 -9.89 7.05 8.06
N MET A 171 -9.03 7.65 7.27
CA MET A 171 -8.64 7.15 5.94
C MET A 171 -7.19 7.53 5.64
N SER A 172 -6.59 6.91 4.64
CA SER A 172 -5.29 7.31 4.08
C SER A 172 -5.43 7.81 2.64
N SER A 173 -4.52 8.69 2.22
CA SER A 173 -4.52 9.20 0.84
C SER A 173 -4.00 8.15 -0.15
N PRO A 174 -4.66 7.98 -1.33
CA PRO A 174 -4.16 7.15 -2.42
C PRO A 174 -2.83 7.65 -3.03
N SER A 175 -2.50 8.93 -2.91
CA SER A 175 -1.22 9.47 -3.40
C SER A 175 -0.02 9.05 -2.54
N ARG A 176 -0.26 8.59 -1.31
CA ARG A 176 0.78 8.21 -0.35
C ARG A 176 0.79 6.72 -0.01
N SER A 177 -0.19 5.98 -0.52
CA SER A 177 -0.33 4.56 -0.27
C SER A 177 -1.01 3.88 -1.46
N ASP A 178 -0.27 3.08 -2.21
CA ASP A 178 -0.80 2.32 -3.34
C ASP A 178 -1.87 1.33 -2.91
N THR A 179 -1.79 0.79 -1.70
CA THR A 179 -2.86 -0.02 -1.12
C THR A 179 -4.17 0.76 -1.02
N ASN A 180 -4.11 2.04 -0.59
CA ASN A 180 -5.30 2.90 -0.58
C ASN A 180 -5.72 3.31 -1.99
N HIS A 181 -4.78 3.46 -2.92
CA HIS A 181 -5.12 3.70 -4.32
C HIS A 181 -5.93 2.53 -4.88
N LEU A 182 -5.48 1.28 -4.69
CA LEU A 182 -6.22 0.09 -5.11
C LEU A 182 -7.59 -0.03 -4.45
N MET A 183 -7.71 0.36 -3.19
CA MET A 183 -8.97 0.35 -2.46
C MET A 183 -9.95 1.42 -2.98
N VAL A 184 -9.47 2.62 -3.28
CA VAL A 184 -10.26 3.67 -3.94
C VAL A 184 -10.66 3.23 -5.35
N GLU A 185 -9.76 2.64 -6.11
CA GLU A 185 -10.05 2.07 -7.43
C GLU A 185 -11.10 0.97 -7.37
N SER A 186 -11.02 0.08 -6.37
CA SER A 186 -12.05 -0.93 -6.16
C SER A 186 -13.44 -0.30 -5.98
N LEU A 187 -13.55 0.74 -5.17
CA LEU A 187 -14.80 1.48 -4.99
C LEU A 187 -15.28 2.14 -6.30
N LEU A 188 -14.37 2.81 -7.03
CA LEU A 188 -14.70 3.48 -8.29
C LEU A 188 -15.14 2.51 -9.38
N GLN A 189 -14.55 1.31 -9.44
CA GLN A 189 -14.93 0.29 -10.41
C GLN A 189 -16.26 -0.39 -10.06
N GLN A 190 -16.56 -0.55 -8.78
CA GLN A 190 -17.82 -1.15 -8.31
C GLN A 190 -19.01 -0.20 -8.46
N LYS A 191 -18.87 1.05 -8.04
CA LYS A 191 -19.98 2.03 -8.02
C LYS A 191 -20.02 2.90 -9.29
N GLY A 192 -19.02 2.82 -10.14
CA GLY A 192 -18.80 3.74 -11.24
C GLY A 192 -18.22 5.08 -10.77
N TRP A 193 -17.67 5.84 -11.71
CA TRP A 193 -16.93 7.09 -11.43
C TRP A 193 -17.73 8.10 -10.61
N VAL A 194 -18.93 8.43 -11.04
CA VAL A 194 -19.75 9.46 -10.41
C VAL A 194 -20.15 9.07 -8.99
N LYS A 195 -20.72 7.87 -8.83
CA LYS A 195 -21.22 7.41 -7.52
C LYS A 195 -20.08 7.09 -6.55
N GLY A 196 -18.97 6.57 -7.05
CA GLY A 196 -17.78 6.33 -6.25
C GLY A 196 -17.19 7.62 -5.66
N TRP A 197 -17.07 8.69 -6.47
CA TRP A 197 -16.65 10.00 -5.96
C TRP A 197 -17.67 10.65 -5.02
N GLU A 198 -18.97 10.52 -5.30
CA GLU A 198 -20.01 10.94 -4.36
C GLU A 198 -19.84 10.28 -2.99
N THR A 199 -19.62 8.95 -2.98
CA THR A 199 -19.39 8.20 -1.74
C THR A 199 -18.11 8.65 -1.02
N LEU A 200 -16.99 8.81 -1.74
CA LEU A 200 -15.73 9.28 -1.17
C LEU A 200 -15.84 10.68 -0.56
N LEU A 201 -16.43 11.64 -1.28
CA LEU A 201 -16.54 13.02 -0.84
C LEU A 201 -17.52 13.16 0.35
N THR A 202 -18.57 12.35 0.38
CA THR A 202 -19.50 12.32 1.52
C THR A 202 -18.82 11.72 2.76
N SER A 203 -18.14 10.57 2.60
CA SER A 203 -17.40 9.93 3.70
C SER A 203 -16.24 10.81 4.21
N ALA A 204 -15.63 11.60 3.33
CA ALA A 204 -14.56 12.53 3.72
C ALA A 204 -15.06 13.62 4.68
N GLY A 205 -16.33 14.02 4.61
CA GLY A 205 -16.96 14.90 5.58
C GLY A 205 -16.94 14.38 7.01
N ASN A 206 -16.83 13.06 7.18
CA ASN A 206 -16.85 12.36 8.46
C ASN A 206 -15.46 12.03 9.01
N LEU A 207 -14.38 12.36 8.27
CA LEU A 207 -13.01 12.04 8.68
C LEU A 207 -12.54 12.92 9.84
N VAL A 208 -11.88 12.30 10.82
CA VAL A 208 -11.08 13.01 11.82
C VAL A 208 -9.86 13.62 11.13
N THR A 209 -9.13 12.79 10.39
CA THR A 209 -7.91 13.16 9.67
C THR A 209 -7.59 12.14 8.57
N ILE A 210 -6.62 12.47 7.72
CA ILE A 210 -6.06 11.59 6.71
C ILE A 210 -4.65 11.15 7.15
N SER A 211 -4.42 9.85 7.18
CA SER A 211 -3.11 9.27 7.45
C SER A 211 -2.26 9.20 6.18
N SER A 212 -0.95 9.28 6.34
CA SER A 212 -0.03 9.16 5.20
C SER A 212 0.13 7.73 4.68
N ARG A 213 -0.22 6.70 5.48
CA ARG A 213 -0.05 5.27 5.11
C ARG A 213 -1.17 4.42 5.72
N SER A 214 -1.48 3.29 5.07
CA SER A 214 -2.56 2.37 5.50
C SER A 214 -2.37 1.87 6.93
N PHE A 215 -1.17 1.44 7.30
CA PHE A 215 -0.91 0.97 8.66
C PHE A 215 -1.08 2.09 9.70
N GLY A 216 -0.82 3.35 9.32
CA GLY A 216 -1.10 4.49 10.21
C GLY A 216 -2.59 4.73 10.45
N VAL A 217 -3.48 4.27 9.58
CA VAL A 217 -4.93 4.23 9.84
C VAL A 217 -5.22 3.20 10.93
N ALA A 218 -4.68 1.98 10.78
CA ALA A 218 -4.88 0.90 11.74
C ALA A 218 -4.39 1.29 13.16
N ASP A 219 -3.20 1.91 13.25
CA ASP A 219 -2.64 2.37 14.53
C ASP A 219 -3.51 3.44 15.19
N LYS A 220 -4.04 4.39 14.41
CA LYS A 220 -4.92 5.45 14.92
C LYS A 220 -6.29 4.94 15.36
N ILE A 221 -6.83 3.92 14.68
CA ILE A 221 -8.06 3.26 15.11
C ILE A 221 -7.81 2.51 16.42
N LYS A 222 -6.70 1.77 16.50
CA LYS A 222 -6.31 1.07 17.72
C LYS A 222 -6.19 2.03 18.91
N SER A 223 -5.62 3.21 18.71
CA SER A 223 -5.48 4.23 19.77
C SER A 223 -6.79 4.97 20.10
N GLY A 224 -7.89 4.72 19.38
CA GLY A 224 -9.18 5.37 19.59
C GLY A 224 -9.29 6.78 19.03
N LEU A 225 -8.35 7.24 18.18
CA LEU A 225 -8.45 8.55 17.51
C LEU A 225 -9.66 8.60 16.57
N GLY A 226 -9.99 7.49 15.92
CA GLY A 226 -11.22 7.30 15.14
C GLY A 226 -11.87 5.98 15.52
N VAL A 227 -13.15 5.84 15.24
CA VAL A 227 -13.91 4.63 15.57
C VAL A 227 -13.76 3.54 14.52
N ALA A 228 -13.58 3.93 13.26
CA ALA A 228 -13.44 3.01 12.14
C ALA A 228 -12.70 3.66 10.96
N GLY A 229 -12.24 2.81 10.04
CA GLY A 229 -11.69 3.27 8.77
C GLY A 229 -11.31 2.12 7.85
N PRO A 230 -11.28 2.39 6.53
CA PRO A 230 -10.90 1.42 5.54
C PRO A 230 -9.39 1.11 5.61
N VAL A 231 -9.08 -0.18 5.67
CA VAL A 231 -7.71 -0.72 5.67
C VAL A 231 -7.64 -2.02 4.88
N ILE A 232 -6.43 -2.42 4.53
CA ILE A 232 -6.15 -3.76 4.03
C ILE A 232 -6.06 -4.74 5.21
N ASP A 233 -6.55 -5.95 5.04
CA ASP A 233 -6.71 -6.98 6.07
C ASP A 233 -5.42 -7.39 6.77
N ASN A 234 -4.28 -7.37 6.07
CA ASN A 234 -3.03 -7.79 6.67
C ASN A 234 -2.60 -6.92 7.88
N TYR A 235 -2.96 -5.65 7.92
CA TYR A 235 -2.72 -4.80 9.10
C TYR A 235 -3.77 -5.02 10.17
N ALA A 236 -5.04 -5.20 9.77
CA ALA A 236 -6.10 -5.51 10.70
C ALA A 236 -5.86 -6.86 11.40
N ASN A 237 -5.57 -7.91 10.63
CA ASN A 237 -5.34 -9.26 11.16
C ASN A 237 -4.24 -9.33 12.23
N LEU A 238 -3.17 -8.54 12.08
CA LEU A 238 -2.11 -8.43 13.08
C LEU A 238 -2.58 -7.80 14.41
N LEU A 239 -3.70 -7.09 14.39
CA LEU A 239 -4.26 -6.40 15.56
C LEU A 239 -5.44 -7.14 16.20
N LEU A 240 -6.02 -8.15 15.54
CA LEU A 240 -7.24 -8.83 16.02
C LEU A 240 -7.04 -9.72 17.26
N ASN A 241 -5.83 -9.84 17.76
CA ASN A 241 -5.58 -10.40 19.12
C ASN A 241 -6.08 -9.45 20.22
N ASP A 242 -6.30 -8.18 19.93
CA ASP A 242 -6.95 -7.22 20.81
C ASP A 242 -8.49 -7.41 20.69
N PRO A 243 -9.18 -7.82 21.77
CA PRO A 243 -10.63 -8.06 21.74
C PRO A 243 -11.45 -6.77 21.54
N HIS A 244 -10.83 -5.60 21.68
CA HIS A 244 -11.47 -4.32 21.43
C HIS A 244 -11.59 -3.98 19.94
N LEU A 245 -10.85 -4.68 19.07
CA LEU A 245 -10.85 -4.46 17.65
C LEU A 245 -11.67 -5.52 16.93
N SER A 246 -12.25 -5.15 15.79
CA SER A 246 -12.85 -6.07 14.84
C SER A 246 -12.61 -5.61 13.42
N PHE A 247 -12.64 -6.55 12.48
CA PHE A 247 -12.48 -6.27 11.07
C PHE A 247 -13.62 -6.90 10.28
N THR A 248 -14.18 -6.14 9.34
CA THR A 248 -15.23 -6.60 8.44
C THR A 248 -14.79 -6.31 7.01
N TYR A 249 -14.76 -7.31 6.15
CA TYR A 249 -14.48 -7.11 4.73
C TYR A 249 -15.62 -6.32 4.07
N PHE A 250 -15.28 -5.48 3.10
CA PHE A 250 -16.30 -4.90 2.24
C PHE A 250 -17.04 -6.03 1.49
N PRO A 251 -18.36 -5.91 1.28
CA PRO A 251 -19.14 -6.94 0.60
C PRO A 251 -18.60 -7.32 -0.79
N GLN A 252 -18.00 -6.35 -1.46
CA GLN A 252 -17.33 -6.51 -2.76
C GLN A 252 -15.87 -6.07 -2.63
N SER A 253 -15.12 -6.72 -1.74
CA SER A 253 -13.69 -6.47 -1.57
C SER A 253 -12.93 -6.99 -2.77
N ALA A 254 -12.00 -6.19 -3.30
CA ALA A 254 -11.09 -6.69 -4.33
C ALA A 254 -9.95 -7.48 -3.71
N VAL A 255 -9.38 -8.42 -4.47
CA VAL A 255 -8.14 -9.09 -4.12
C VAL A 255 -6.96 -8.16 -4.36
N SER A 256 -6.09 -8.03 -3.37
CA SER A 256 -4.82 -7.32 -3.45
C SER A 256 -3.68 -8.32 -3.29
N PRO A 257 -3.05 -8.77 -4.37
CA PRO A 257 -1.91 -9.69 -4.30
C PRO A 257 -0.68 -9.00 -3.68
N THR A 258 0.16 -9.81 -3.06
CA THR A 258 1.52 -9.43 -2.67
C THR A 258 2.48 -10.00 -3.70
N TYR A 259 3.20 -9.12 -4.35
CA TYR A 259 4.14 -9.47 -5.41
C TYR A 259 5.58 -9.49 -4.90
N VAL A 260 6.40 -10.34 -5.54
CA VAL A 260 7.86 -10.30 -5.44
C VAL A 260 8.44 -10.21 -6.84
N ALA A 261 9.48 -9.39 -7.00
CA ALA A 261 10.26 -9.27 -8.22
C ALA A 261 11.74 -9.12 -7.89
N ILE A 262 12.62 -9.64 -8.76
CA ILE A 262 14.08 -9.55 -8.61
C ILE A 262 14.60 -8.38 -9.45
N LEU A 263 15.49 -7.56 -8.87
CA LEU A 263 16.15 -6.50 -9.61
C LEU A 263 17.15 -7.10 -10.62
N LYS A 264 17.12 -6.62 -11.87
CA LYS A 264 17.96 -7.12 -12.98
C LYS A 264 19.46 -7.04 -12.68
N LYS A 265 19.88 -6.06 -11.89
CA LYS A 265 21.28 -5.84 -11.51
C LYS A 265 21.64 -6.44 -10.15
N SER A 266 20.78 -7.27 -9.56
CA SER A 266 21.06 -7.91 -8.28
C SER A 266 22.32 -8.77 -8.35
N PRO A 267 23.31 -8.54 -7.48
CA PRO A 267 24.45 -9.42 -7.36
C PRO A 267 24.11 -10.75 -6.66
N HIS A 268 22.93 -10.87 -6.06
CA HIS A 268 22.47 -12.02 -5.30
C HIS A 268 21.18 -12.66 -5.91
N ALA A 269 21.03 -12.59 -7.24
CA ALA A 269 19.85 -13.08 -7.93
C ALA A 269 19.47 -14.53 -7.59
N ASP A 270 20.45 -15.42 -7.43
CA ASP A 270 20.22 -16.82 -7.06
C ASP A 270 19.66 -16.96 -5.64
N ALA A 271 20.17 -16.17 -4.69
CA ALA A 271 19.63 -16.16 -3.33
C ALA A 271 18.22 -15.56 -3.30
N ALA A 272 17.95 -14.53 -4.10
CA ALA A 272 16.63 -13.96 -4.28
C ALA A 272 15.64 -14.97 -4.87
N ARG A 273 16.06 -15.76 -5.89
CA ARG A 273 15.23 -16.86 -6.44
C ARG A 273 14.92 -17.92 -5.39
N ARG A 274 15.91 -18.37 -4.61
CA ARG A 274 15.67 -19.32 -3.52
C ARG A 274 14.67 -18.78 -2.49
N PHE A 275 14.76 -17.51 -2.14
CA PHE A 275 13.79 -16.88 -1.23
C PHE A 275 12.38 -16.88 -1.83
N ILE A 276 12.20 -16.57 -3.11
CA ILE A 276 10.91 -16.62 -3.79
C ILE A 276 10.37 -18.06 -3.84
N HIS A 277 11.20 -19.03 -4.22
CA HIS A 277 10.80 -20.44 -4.22
C HIS A 277 10.41 -20.94 -2.82
N TYR A 278 11.12 -20.48 -1.79
CA TYR A 278 10.71 -20.77 -0.42
C TYR A 278 9.32 -20.21 -0.11
N LEU A 279 9.03 -18.97 -0.46
CA LEU A 279 7.70 -18.37 -0.24
C LEU A 279 6.60 -19.14 -1.00
N LEU A 280 6.88 -19.64 -2.19
CA LEU A 280 5.95 -20.41 -3.01
C LEU A 280 5.86 -21.89 -2.60
N SER A 281 6.82 -22.41 -1.83
CA SER A 281 6.83 -23.79 -1.36
C SER A 281 5.66 -24.07 -0.40
N PRO A 282 5.24 -25.34 -0.23
CA PRO A 282 4.23 -25.71 0.77
C PRO A 282 4.56 -25.22 2.18
N LYS A 283 5.86 -25.12 2.53
CA LYS A 283 6.32 -24.61 3.83
C LYS A 283 6.11 -23.10 3.91
N GLY A 284 6.54 -22.35 2.90
CA GLY A 284 6.36 -20.90 2.82
C GLY A 284 4.87 -20.51 2.80
N GLN A 285 4.06 -21.22 2.04
CA GLN A 285 2.61 -20.97 1.98
C GLN A 285 1.92 -21.25 3.32
N ARG A 286 2.34 -22.26 4.10
CA ARG A 286 1.85 -22.45 5.49
C ARG A 286 2.25 -21.31 6.41
N ILE A 287 3.45 -20.74 6.23
CA ILE A 287 3.91 -19.57 7.00
C ILE A 287 3.09 -18.34 6.64
N LEU A 288 2.77 -18.16 5.36
CA LEU A 288 1.89 -17.09 4.90
C LEU A 288 0.44 -17.26 5.38
N ALA A 289 0.01 -18.48 5.67
CA ALA A 289 -1.28 -18.77 6.29
C ALA A 289 -1.32 -18.45 7.81
N ASP A 290 -0.17 -18.23 8.44
CA ASP A 290 -0.07 -17.92 9.86
C ASP A 290 -0.65 -16.53 10.18
N ALA A 291 -1.34 -16.41 11.32
CA ALA A 291 -1.93 -15.15 11.76
C ALA A 291 -0.91 -14.02 11.91
N ASN A 292 0.36 -14.36 12.24
CA ASN A 292 1.44 -13.38 12.38
C ASN A 292 1.87 -12.71 11.07
N THR A 293 1.48 -13.23 9.90
CA THR A 293 1.69 -12.55 8.60
C THR A 293 0.55 -11.61 8.27
N GLY A 294 -0.63 -11.85 8.84
CA GLY A 294 -1.85 -11.13 8.54
C GLY A 294 -2.40 -11.35 7.12
N LYS A 295 -1.75 -12.16 6.29
CA LYS A 295 -2.08 -12.41 4.87
C LYS A 295 -2.72 -13.78 4.66
N TYR A 296 -3.13 -14.05 3.41
CA TYR A 296 -3.51 -15.38 2.97
C TYR A 296 -2.48 -15.90 1.95
N PRO A 297 -2.22 -17.22 1.93
CA PRO A 297 -1.40 -17.83 0.88
C PRO A 297 -2.12 -17.75 -0.47
N VAL A 298 -1.38 -17.90 -1.58
CA VAL A 298 -1.97 -18.03 -2.92
C VAL A 298 -2.52 -19.43 -3.16
N THR A 299 -2.03 -20.42 -2.41
CA THR A 299 -2.57 -21.79 -2.43
C THR A 299 -3.81 -21.89 -1.53
N PRO A 300 -4.83 -22.67 -1.89
CA PRO A 300 -6.01 -22.87 -1.06
C PRO A 300 -5.65 -23.38 0.34
N LEU A 301 -6.26 -22.80 1.35
CA LEU A 301 -6.19 -23.29 2.72
C LEU A 301 -6.98 -24.59 2.85
N ALA A 302 -6.57 -25.48 3.75
CA ALA A 302 -7.31 -26.67 4.09
C ALA A 302 -8.72 -26.31 4.63
N ALA A 303 -9.72 -27.13 4.33
CA ALA A 303 -11.12 -26.82 4.62
C ALA A 303 -11.43 -26.67 6.13
N ASP A 304 -10.63 -27.26 7.00
CA ASP A 304 -10.70 -27.14 8.44
C ASP A 304 -10.01 -25.88 9.00
N ASN A 305 -9.30 -25.14 8.15
CA ASN A 305 -8.69 -23.88 8.56
C ASN A 305 -9.79 -22.82 8.75
N PRO A 306 -9.86 -22.15 9.92
CA PRO A 306 -10.90 -21.17 10.20
C PRO A 306 -10.88 -19.95 9.24
N ARG A 307 -9.78 -19.75 8.50
CA ARG A 307 -9.63 -18.67 7.53
C ARG A 307 -9.95 -19.11 6.07
N ALA A 308 -10.21 -20.43 5.82
CA ALA A 308 -10.38 -20.95 4.48
C ALA A 308 -11.58 -20.32 3.74
N THR A 309 -12.73 -20.21 4.42
CA THR A 309 -13.93 -19.60 3.85
C THR A 309 -13.68 -18.17 3.39
N GLN A 310 -12.97 -17.36 4.21
CA GLN A 310 -12.68 -15.98 3.86
C GLN A 310 -11.67 -15.89 2.70
N GLN A 311 -10.66 -16.74 2.67
CA GLN A 311 -9.74 -16.82 1.53
C GLN A 311 -10.51 -17.13 0.24
N GLN A 312 -11.40 -18.13 0.26
CA GLN A 312 -12.19 -18.50 -0.90
C GLN A 312 -13.11 -17.37 -1.37
N LEU A 313 -13.74 -16.65 -0.44
CA LEU A 313 -14.53 -15.46 -0.78
C LEU A 313 -13.70 -14.39 -1.47
N LEU A 314 -12.49 -14.15 -1.00
CA LEU A 314 -11.56 -13.20 -1.64
C LEU A 314 -11.15 -13.67 -3.04
N MET A 315 -10.77 -14.94 -3.19
CA MET A 315 -10.34 -15.50 -4.49
C MET A 315 -11.45 -15.49 -5.54
N ASN A 316 -12.71 -15.51 -5.12
CA ASN A 316 -13.88 -15.46 -6.00
C ASN A 316 -14.33 -14.01 -6.32
N GLN A 317 -13.68 -12.98 -5.77
CA GLN A 317 -14.02 -11.60 -6.13
C GLN A 317 -13.63 -11.29 -7.58
N PRO A 318 -14.40 -10.44 -8.27
CA PRO A 318 -14.02 -9.96 -9.60
C PRO A 318 -12.62 -9.32 -9.56
N PRO A 319 -11.77 -9.63 -10.56
CA PRO A 319 -10.47 -8.97 -10.65
C PRO A 319 -10.63 -7.48 -10.92
N LEU A 320 -9.73 -6.68 -10.35
CA LEU A 320 -9.62 -5.27 -10.70
C LEU A 320 -9.15 -5.11 -12.16
N ASN A 321 -9.68 -4.11 -12.84
CA ASN A 321 -9.15 -3.71 -14.15
C ASN A 321 -7.81 -2.98 -13.95
N TYR A 322 -6.72 -3.75 -13.82
CA TYR A 322 -5.38 -3.21 -13.61
C TYR A 322 -4.89 -2.36 -14.77
N HIS A 323 -5.29 -2.65 -16.00
CA HIS A 323 -4.94 -1.83 -17.15
C HIS A 323 -5.49 -0.39 -17.00
N LEU A 324 -6.72 -0.24 -16.52
CA LEU A 324 -7.30 1.06 -16.24
C LEU A 324 -6.62 1.72 -15.03
N ILE A 325 -6.40 0.97 -13.93
CA ILE A 325 -5.74 1.47 -12.73
C ILE A 325 -4.39 2.10 -13.05
N LEU A 326 -3.55 1.37 -13.80
CA LEU A 326 -2.21 1.83 -14.17
C LEU A 326 -2.25 3.13 -14.97
N LYS A 327 -3.22 3.27 -15.89
CA LYS A 327 -3.36 4.47 -16.71
C LYS A 327 -3.90 5.68 -15.94
N ARG A 328 -4.88 5.48 -15.04
CA ARG A 328 -5.52 6.58 -14.33
C ARG A 328 -5.01 6.85 -12.92
N GLN A 329 -3.96 6.16 -12.48
CA GLN A 329 -3.32 6.41 -11.19
C GLN A 329 -2.98 7.89 -10.97
N PRO A 330 -2.32 8.59 -11.89
CA PRO A 330 -1.97 10.00 -11.69
C PRO A 330 -3.20 10.89 -11.54
N LEU A 331 -4.28 10.60 -12.28
CA LEU A 331 -5.56 11.32 -12.18
C LEU A 331 -6.18 11.12 -10.79
N VAL A 332 -6.41 9.87 -10.39
CA VAL A 332 -7.13 9.55 -9.15
C VAL A 332 -6.40 10.07 -7.93
N GLN A 333 -5.07 9.94 -7.89
CA GLN A 333 -4.25 10.44 -6.78
C GLN A 333 -4.35 11.97 -6.65
N ARG A 334 -4.18 12.71 -7.75
CA ARG A 334 -4.24 14.17 -7.75
C ARG A 334 -5.63 14.69 -7.47
N LEU A 335 -6.64 14.05 -8.05
CA LEU A 335 -8.04 14.44 -7.83
C LEU A 335 -8.43 14.21 -6.37
N PHE A 336 -8.03 13.09 -5.75
CA PHE A 336 -8.28 12.83 -4.34
C PHE A 336 -7.61 13.87 -3.44
N ASP A 337 -6.35 14.18 -3.69
CA ASP A 337 -5.63 15.18 -2.90
C ASP A 337 -6.24 16.57 -3.04
N THR A 338 -6.63 16.95 -4.26
CA THR A 338 -7.26 18.25 -4.53
C THR A 338 -8.66 18.35 -3.93
N ALA A 339 -9.45 17.28 -4.06
CA ALA A 339 -10.84 17.26 -3.61
C ALA A 339 -10.96 17.07 -2.09
N ILE A 340 -10.04 16.33 -1.48
CA ILE A 340 -10.17 15.86 -0.09
C ILE A 340 -8.97 16.26 0.75
N SER A 341 -7.73 15.79 0.42
CA SER A 341 -6.59 15.90 1.34
C SER A 341 -6.23 17.35 1.66
N PHE A 342 -6.15 18.21 0.64
CA PHE A 342 -5.70 19.60 0.79
C PHE A 342 -6.77 20.55 1.35
N ARG A 343 -8.01 20.10 1.40
CA ARG A 343 -9.15 20.92 1.82
C ARG A 343 -10.06 20.23 2.83
N LEU A 344 -9.55 19.24 3.56
CA LEU A 344 -10.33 18.41 4.47
C LEU A 344 -11.14 19.24 5.50
N ALA A 345 -10.50 20.25 6.11
CA ALA A 345 -11.17 21.11 7.09
C ALA A 345 -12.38 21.82 6.49
N GLN A 346 -12.18 22.46 5.34
CA GLN A 346 -13.25 23.20 4.64
C GLN A 346 -14.38 22.25 4.17
N LEU A 347 -14.02 21.06 3.69
CA LEU A 347 -14.99 20.05 3.26
C LEU A 347 -15.85 19.58 4.45
N LYS A 348 -15.23 19.30 5.60
CA LYS A 348 -15.91 18.93 6.84
C LYS A 348 -16.88 20.03 7.31
N ASP A 349 -16.45 21.28 7.28
CA ASP A 349 -17.29 22.41 7.69
C ASP A 349 -18.51 22.57 6.78
N ALA A 350 -18.35 22.38 5.47
CA ALA A 350 -19.45 22.42 4.52
C ALA A 350 -20.46 21.28 4.75
N TRP A 351 -19.97 20.05 4.99
CA TRP A 351 -20.81 18.91 5.32
C TRP A 351 -21.55 19.10 6.63
N ARG A 352 -20.90 19.64 7.68
CA ARG A 352 -21.52 19.95 8.97
C ARG A 352 -22.64 20.96 8.80
N ALA A 353 -22.41 22.02 8.02
CA ALA A 353 -23.42 23.03 7.73
C ALA A 353 -24.64 22.46 6.98
N LEU A 354 -24.37 21.60 5.97
CA LEU A 354 -25.44 20.93 5.22
C LEU A 354 -26.25 20.01 6.11
N HIS A 355 -25.62 19.11 6.86
CA HIS A 355 -26.34 18.16 7.73
C HIS A 355 -27.13 18.86 8.82
N SER A 356 -26.59 19.94 9.43
CA SER A 356 -27.31 20.76 10.42
C SER A 356 -28.54 21.42 9.81
N THR A 357 -28.45 21.93 8.58
CA THR A 357 -29.57 22.56 7.88
C THR A 357 -30.65 21.54 7.49
N GLU A 358 -30.23 20.38 6.93
CA GLU A 358 -31.16 19.29 6.60
C GLU A 358 -31.89 18.78 7.84
N ALA A 359 -31.21 18.62 8.98
CA ALA A 359 -31.81 18.22 10.25
C ALA A 359 -32.82 19.25 10.76
N ARG A 360 -32.49 20.55 10.71
CA ARG A 360 -33.38 21.65 11.09
C ARG A 360 -34.61 21.72 10.22
N LEU A 361 -34.44 21.57 8.90
CA LEU A 361 -35.54 21.64 7.93
C LEU A 361 -36.34 20.33 7.84
N LYS A 362 -35.80 19.23 8.43
CA LYS A 362 -36.32 17.86 8.26
C LYS A 362 -36.51 17.48 6.80
N LYS A 363 -35.59 17.92 5.94
CA LYS A 363 -35.68 17.81 4.48
C LYS A 363 -34.28 17.66 3.88
N PRO A 364 -34.06 16.70 2.96
CA PRO A 364 -32.82 16.63 2.22
C PRO A 364 -32.66 17.81 1.26
N LEU A 365 -31.42 18.22 1.01
CA LEU A 365 -31.05 19.32 0.12
C LEU A 365 -30.14 18.78 -1.03
N PRO A 366 -30.71 18.00 -1.97
CA PRO A 366 -29.92 17.28 -2.99
C PRO A 366 -29.14 18.21 -3.89
N GLU A 367 -29.64 19.40 -4.24
CA GLU A 367 -28.93 20.38 -5.06
C GLU A 367 -27.64 20.89 -4.36
N ILE A 368 -27.72 21.13 -3.04
CA ILE A 368 -26.55 21.59 -2.27
C ILE A 368 -25.60 20.43 -2.05
N ARG A 369 -26.11 19.22 -1.80
CA ARG A 369 -25.33 18.01 -1.68
C ARG A 369 -24.54 17.75 -2.98
N ALA A 370 -25.14 17.91 -4.15
CA ALA A 370 -24.48 17.76 -5.45
C ALA A 370 -23.29 18.71 -5.62
N LEU A 371 -23.35 19.95 -5.10
CA LEU A 371 -22.22 20.88 -5.14
C LEU A 371 -21.01 20.38 -4.31
N LEU A 372 -21.22 19.52 -3.31
CA LEU A 372 -20.18 18.97 -2.46
C LEU A 372 -19.66 17.60 -2.93
N THR A 373 -20.37 16.91 -3.82
CA THR A 373 -20.09 15.54 -4.23
C THR A 373 -19.66 15.37 -5.69
N GLN A 374 -19.92 16.35 -6.54
CA GLN A 374 -19.48 16.33 -7.92
C GLN A 374 -17.96 16.51 -8.03
N VAL A 375 -17.38 15.98 -9.10
CA VAL A 375 -15.97 16.18 -9.47
C VAL A 375 -15.89 16.77 -10.89
N PRO A 376 -14.86 17.60 -11.17
CA PRO A 376 -14.72 18.30 -12.48
C PRO A 376 -14.22 17.40 -13.62
N VAL A 377 -14.21 16.09 -13.42
CA VAL A 377 -13.73 15.11 -14.41
C VAL A 377 -14.91 14.19 -14.77
N ALA A 378 -15.28 14.20 -16.04
CA ALA A 378 -16.34 13.33 -16.54
C ALA A 378 -15.91 11.84 -16.52
N ALA A 379 -16.87 10.94 -16.36
CA ALA A 379 -16.63 9.50 -16.37
C ALA A 379 -15.91 9.05 -17.66
N ALA A 380 -16.33 9.54 -18.81
CA ALA A 380 -15.70 9.22 -20.10
C ALA A 380 -14.22 9.64 -20.12
N SER A 381 -13.88 10.81 -19.60
CA SER A 381 -12.49 11.29 -19.53
C SER A 381 -11.64 10.44 -18.60
N SER A 382 -12.22 9.91 -17.52
CA SER A 382 -11.51 9.06 -16.57
C SER A 382 -11.08 7.70 -17.14
N GLU A 383 -11.56 7.34 -18.32
CA GLU A 383 -11.25 6.10 -19.04
C GLU A 383 -10.59 6.35 -20.42
N ASP A 384 -10.48 7.61 -20.84
CA ASP A 384 -9.86 7.98 -22.11
C ASP A 384 -8.33 7.91 -22.04
N PRO A 385 -7.68 6.93 -22.69
CA PRO A 385 -6.24 6.74 -22.60
C PRO A 385 -5.44 7.92 -23.16
N VAL A 386 -5.98 8.68 -24.13
CA VAL A 386 -5.30 9.84 -24.73
C VAL A 386 -5.27 10.99 -23.72
N TRP A 387 -6.39 11.23 -23.06
CA TRP A 387 -6.48 12.27 -22.04
C TRP A 387 -5.68 11.90 -20.78
N LEU A 388 -5.74 10.64 -20.33
CA LEU A 388 -5.00 10.15 -19.17
C LEU A 388 -3.48 10.25 -19.37
N ALA A 389 -2.97 9.97 -20.57
CA ALA A 389 -1.55 10.09 -20.88
C ALA A 389 -1.01 11.53 -20.75
N GLN A 390 -1.86 12.54 -20.78
CA GLN A 390 -1.42 13.93 -20.59
C GLN A 390 -0.93 14.20 -19.15
N PHE A 391 -1.35 13.38 -18.18
CA PHE A 391 -0.89 13.51 -16.78
C PHE A 391 0.59 13.13 -16.57
N ASP A 392 1.25 12.52 -17.55
CA ASP A 392 2.69 12.31 -17.58
C ASP A 392 3.43 13.65 -17.79
N ASN A 393 2.77 14.64 -18.37
CA ASN A 393 3.27 16.00 -18.45
C ASN A 393 2.98 16.75 -17.15
N LYS A 394 4.05 17.13 -16.44
CA LYS A 394 3.96 17.80 -15.15
C LYS A 394 3.18 19.13 -15.23
N SER A 395 3.42 19.95 -16.26
CA SER A 395 2.74 21.23 -16.43
C SER A 395 1.23 21.05 -16.63
N PHE A 396 0.82 20.07 -17.45
CA PHE A 396 -0.60 19.75 -17.63
C PHE A 396 -1.22 19.32 -16.30
N ALA A 397 -0.58 18.40 -15.58
CA ALA A 397 -1.07 17.89 -14.31
C ALA A 397 -1.22 19.01 -13.27
N GLU A 398 -0.25 19.92 -13.16
CA GLU A 398 -0.29 21.08 -12.24
C GLU A 398 -1.40 22.06 -12.64
N GLN A 399 -1.58 22.34 -13.93
CA GLN A 399 -2.66 23.18 -14.43
C GLN A 399 -4.03 22.57 -14.08
N GLN A 400 -4.24 21.29 -14.34
CA GLN A 400 -5.48 20.59 -13.98
C GLN A 400 -5.77 20.67 -12.48
N MET A 401 -4.77 20.48 -11.63
CA MET A 401 -4.94 20.60 -10.17
C MET A 401 -5.36 22.01 -9.76
N MET A 402 -4.81 23.07 -10.36
CA MET A 402 -5.22 24.46 -10.09
C MET A 402 -6.67 24.72 -10.52
N GLU A 403 -7.07 24.25 -11.71
CA GLU A 403 -8.43 24.35 -12.21
C GLU A 403 -9.43 23.62 -11.28
N TRP A 404 -9.08 22.41 -10.83
CA TRP A 404 -9.90 21.65 -9.88
C TRP A 404 -10.00 22.31 -8.50
N GLN A 405 -8.92 22.91 -7.99
CA GLN A 405 -8.94 23.66 -6.74
C GLN A 405 -9.94 24.82 -6.80
N LEU A 406 -9.89 25.58 -7.89
CA LEU A 406 -10.84 26.69 -8.11
C LEU A 406 -12.28 26.17 -8.22
N TRP A 407 -12.49 25.09 -8.95
CA TRP A 407 -13.79 24.46 -9.14
C TRP A 407 -14.40 24.02 -7.80
N PHE A 408 -13.66 23.27 -6.99
CA PHE A 408 -14.11 22.84 -5.66
C PHE A 408 -14.36 24.00 -4.72
N LEU A 409 -13.50 25.03 -4.75
CA LEU A 409 -13.68 26.23 -3.92
C LEU A 409 -14.98 26.97 -4.28
N ASN A 410 -15.25 27.14 -5.57
CA ASN A 410 -16.44 27.84 -6.06
C ASN A 410 -17.72 27.07 -5.69
N ASN A 411 -17.74 25.75 -5.90
CA ASN A 411 -18.89 24.91 -5.55
C ASN A 411 -19.16 24.93 -4.04
N GLN A 412 -18.12 24.86 -3.22
CA GLN A 412 -18.25 24.92 -1.78
C GLN A 412 -18.79 26.30 -1.33
N ARG A 413 -18.27 27.40 -1.88
CA ARG A 413 -18.78 28.76 -1.58
C ARG A 413 -20.25 28.89 -1.97
N LEU A 414 -20.63 28.36 -3.14
CA LEU A 414 -22.02 28.36 -3.59
C LEU A 414 -22.92 27.52 -2.63
N ALA A 415 -22.44 26.34 -2.20
CA ALA A 415 -23.17 25.50 -1.24
C ALA A 415 -23.37 26.24 0.07
N ILE A 416 -22.34 26.85 0.64
CA ILE A 416 -22.46 27.65 1.89
C ILE A 416 -23.40 28.81 1.72
N LYS A 417 -23.30 29.59 0.63
CA LYS A 417 -24.23 30.69 0.34
C LYS A 417 -25.68 30.22 0.31
N LYS A 418 -25.99 29.13 -0.43
CA LYS A 418 -27.33 28.55 -0.48
C LYS A 418 -27.83 28.10 0.91
N LEU A 419 -26.95 27.56 1.76
CA LEU A 419 -27.29 27.17 3.13
C LEU A 419 -27.58 28.39 4.03
N GLU A 420 -26.87 29.49 3.81
CA GLU A 420 -27.10 30.76 4.51
C GLU A 420 -28.47 31.39 4.14
N GLU A 421 -28.87 31.29 2.87
CA GLU A 421 -30.19 31.77 2.39
C GLU A 421 -31.35 30.95 2.97
N LEU A 422 -31.08 29.78 3.56
CA LEU A 422 -32.07 28.93 4.22
C LEU A 422 -32.15 29.12 5.74
N LYS A 423 -31.31 30.00 6.34
CA LYS A 423 -31.35 30.29 7.78
C LYS A 423 -32.59 31.10 8.14
#